data_0924f53a25a52542841c322d57fa76c9
#
_entry.id   0924f53a25a52542841c322d57fa76c9
#
_cell.length_a   1.000
_cell.length_b   1.000
_cell.length_c   1.000
_cell.angle_alpha   90.00
_cell.angle_beta   90.00
_cell.angle_gamma   90.00
#
_symmetry.space_group_name_H-M   'P 1'
#
loop_
_entity.id
_entity.type
_entity.pdbx_description
1 polymer ?
#
loop_
_entity_poly.entity_id
_entity_poly.type
_entity_poly.pdbx_seq_one_letter_code
_entity_poly.pdbx_strand_id
1 'polypeptide(L)'
;MSTAEYEEVAMLEAELNATSAEPARAEMEARDVSVWFGKRKVLEGVNITFPKNTVTALIGPSGCGKSTFIRTLNRLHELIPTAALAGEILYEGKDIYDPEVDPVHIRLAIGMVFQKP
;
A
#
# COMPACT_ATOMS: atom_id res chain seq x y z
N MET A 1 9.34 -5.45 14.94
CA MET A 1 9.72 -4.26 14.17
C MET A 1 8.66 -3.18 14.35
N SER A 2 9.09 -1.94 14.50
CA SER A 2 8.17 -0.81 14.65
C SER A 2 7.62 -0.37 13.29
N THR A 3 6.55 0.43 13.31
CA THR A 3 5.98 1.02 12.10
C THR A 3 7.01 1.88 11.35
N ALA A 4 7.83 2.63 12.08
CA ALA A 4 8.87 3.47 11.49
C ALA A 4 9.93 2.65 10.75
N GLU A 5 10.33 1.51 11.31
CA GLU A 5 11.27 0.61 10.65
C GLU A 5 10.67 0.02 9.37
N TYR A 6 9.39 -0.32 9.40
CA TYR A 6 8.69 -0.80 8.21
C TYR A 6 8.67 0.25 7.11
N GLU A 7 8.33 1.49 7.44
CA GLU A 7 8.31 2.59 6.48
C GLU A 7 9.68 2.79 5.83
N GLU A 8 10.73 2.79 6.63
CA GLU A 8 12.10 3.00 6.14
C GLU A 8 12.49 1.91 5.13
N VAL A 9 12.22 0.66 5.44
CA VAL A 9 12.52 -0.46 4.54
C VAL A 9 11.73 -0.34 3.23
N ALA A 10 10.43 -0.05 3.32
CA ALA A 10 9.57 0.07 2.15
C ALA A 10 10.01 1.24 1.25
N MET A 11 10.40 2.36 1.84
CA MET A 11 10.88 3.52 1.10
C MET A 11 12.20 3.25 0.39
N LEU A 12 13.12 2.53 1.02
CA LEU A 12 14.39 2.14 0.39
C LEU A 12 14.15 1.28 -0.84
N GLU A 13 13.26 0.31 -0.76
CA GLU A 13 12.92 -0.53 -1.91
C GLU A 13 12.32 0.28 -3.04
N ALA A 14 11.43 1.21 -2.74
CA ALA A 14 10.83 2.08 -3.73
C ALA A 14 11.89 2.99 -4.39
N GLU A 15 12.81 3.54 -3.62
CA GLU A 15 13.89 4.38 -4.14
C GLU A 15 14.83 3.60 -5.06
N LEU A 16 15.23 2.40 -4.67
CA LEU A 16 16.07 1.54 -5.48
C LEU A 16 15.41 1.19 -6.81
N ASN A 17 14.13 0.89 -6.77
CA ASN A 17 13.35 0.60 -7.95
C ASN A 17 13.26 1.82 -8.88
N ALA A 18 13.02 2.99 -8.31
CA ALA A 18 12.93 4.24 -9.07
C ALA A 18 14.28 4.63 -9.73
N THR A 19 15.40 4.38 -9.05
CA THR A 19 16.71 4.72 -9.59
C THR A 19 17.17 3.80 -10.72
N SER A 20 16.63 2.59 -10.78
CA SER A 20 16.98 1.62 -11.81
C SER A 20 16.16 1.78 -13.09
N ALA A 21 15.07 2.53 -13.04
CA ALA A 21 14.15 2.73 -14.15
C ALA A 21 14.18 4.19 -14.63
N GLU A 22 13.88 4.40 -15.90
CA GLU A 22 13.60 5.74 -16.39
C GLU A 22 12.37 6.30 -15.66
N PRO A 23 12.24 7.64 -15.54
CA PRO A 23 11.10 8.23 -14.86
C PRO A 23 9.81 7.80 -15.55
N ALA A 24 9.23 6.72 -15.04
CA ALA A 24 7.95 6.19 -15.49
C ALA A 24 6.84 6.84 -14.69
N ARG A 25 5.69 6.97 -15.32
CA ARG A 25 4.48 7.42 -14.67
C ARG A 25 4.17 6.48 -13.50
N ALA A 26 3.82 7.03 -12.36
CA ALA A 26 3.41 6.22 -11.21
C ALA A 26 2.11 5.50 -11.54
N GLU A 27 2.07 4.18 -11.37
CA GLU A 27 0.85 3.41 -11.52
C GLU A 27 0.02 3.46 -10.25
N MET A 28 0.70 3.35 -9.10
CA MET A 28 0.08 3.50 -7.79
C MET A 28 0.93 4.38 -6.90
N GLU A 29 0.28 5.04 -5.96
CA GLU A 29 0.97 5.89 -5.00
C GLU A 29 0.24 5.87 -3.67
N ALA A 30 0.99 5.66 -2.59
CA ALA A 30 0.50 5.82 -1.22
C ALA A 30 1.00 7.17 -0.71
N ARG A 31 0.09 8.00 -0.22
CA ARG A 31 0.41 9.33 0.31
C ARG A 31 -0.05 9.43 1.75
N ASP A 32 0.92 9.55 2.66
CA ASP A 32 0.68 9.74 4.08
C ASP A 32 -0.32 8.75 4.66
N VAL A 33 -0.13 7.46 4.33
CA VAL A 33 -1.05 6.41 4.72
C VAL A 33 -0.79 5.95 6.14
N SER A 34 -1.84 5.99 6.96
CA SER A 34 -1.84 5.46 8.31
C SER A 34 -2.97 4.45 8.43
N VAL A 35 -2.73 3.38 9.18
CA VAL A 35 -3.67 2.26 9.26
C VAL A 35 -3.83 1.82 10.72
N TRP A 36 -5.06 1.55 11.11
CA TRP A 36 -5.42 1.09 12.45
C TRP A 36 -6.24 -0.20 12.40
N PHE A 37 -6.09 -1.00 13.47
CA PHE A 37 -7.05 -2.04 13.83
C PHE A 37 -7.59 -1.68 15.20
N GLY A 38 -8.84 -1.18 15.26
CA GLY A 38 -9.39 -0.63 16.48
C GLY A 38 -8.56 0.56 16.96
N LYS A 39 -8.03 0.46 18.16
CA LYS A 39 -7.18 1.51 18.74
C LYS A 39 -5.69 1.34 18.40
N ARG A 40 -5.32 0.22 17.82
CA ARG A 40 -3.93 -0.10 17.50
C ARG A 40 -3.53 0.48 16.16
N LYS A 41 -2.57 1.40 16.17
CA LYS A 41 -2.00 1.94 14.94
C LYS A 41 -0.90 1.00 14.43
N VAL A 42 -1.05 0.49 13.24
CA VAL A 42 -0.12 -0.49 12.65
C VAL A 42 0.86 0.16 11.68
N LEU A 43 0.38 1.15 10.90
CA LEU A 43 1.21 1.89 9.96
C LEU A 43 0.99 3.38 10.18
N GLU A 44 2.03 4.18 9.98
CA GLU A 44 1.96 5.63 10.18
C GLU A 44 2.72 6.37 9.09
N GLY A 45 2.01 7.25 8.40
CA GLY A 45 2.61 8.20 7.45
C GLY A 45 3.39 7.57 6.31
N VAL A 46 2.93 6.45 5.77
CA VAL A 46 3.65 5.73 4.72
C VAL A 46 3.49 6.44 3.38
N ASN A 47 4.62 6.71 2.73
CA ASN A 47 4.67 7.33 1.40
C ASN A 47 5.48 6.43 0.47
N ILE A 48 4.83 5.85 -0.53
CA ILE A 48 5.48 4.97 -1.50
C ILE A 48 4.90 5.23 -2.88
N THR A 49 5.76 5.34 -3.89
CA THR A 49 5.36 5.42 -5.28
C THR A 49 5.73 4.13 -6.00
N PHE A 50 4.77 3.56 -6.71
CA PHE A 50 4.98 2.34 -7.49
C PHE A 50 5.04 2.70 -8.97
N PRO A 51 6.24 2.70 -9.58
CA PRO A 51 6.36 3.02 -11.00
C PRO A 51 5.67 1.99 -11.89
N LYS A 52 5.17 2.44 -13.02
CA LYS A 52 4.51 1.57 -13.99
C LYS A 52 5.50 0.55 -14.57
N ASN A 53 5.01 -0.67 -14.80
CA ASN A 53 5.79 -1.76 -15.41
C ASN A 53 7.06 -2.14 -14.64
N THR A 54 7.04 -1.98 -13.32
CA THR A 54 8.14 -2.37 -12.46
C THR A 54 7.67 -3.30 -11.36
N VAL A 55 8.61 -3.97 -10.71
CA VAL A 55 8.35 -4.79 -9.54
C VAL A 55 8.93 -4.09 -8.33
N THR A 56 8.10 -3.81 -7.34
CA THR A 56 8.53 -3.23 -6.07
C THR A 56 8.41 -4.27 -4.98
N ALA A 57 9.49 -4.53 -4.27
CA ALA A 57 9.52 -5.50 -3.18
C ALA A 57 9.43 -4.80 -1.83
N LEU A 58 8.60 -5.33 -0.94
CA LEU A 58 8.52 -4.89 0.45
C LEU A 58 9.22 -5.93 1.31
N ILE A 59 10.29 -5.53 1.98
CA ILE A 59 11.13 -6.40 2.77
C ILE A 59 11.02 -6.05 4.24
N GLY A 60 10.95 -7.06 5.09
CA GLY A 60 10.93 -6.87 6.53
C GLY A 60 10.52 -8.17 7.22
N PRO A 61 10.76 -8.27 8.54
CA PRO A 61 10.37 -9.47 9.29
C PRO A 61 8.84 -9.59 9.42
N SER A 62 8.39 -10.78 9.77
CA SER A 62 6.97 -11.05 10.04
C SER A 62 6.42 -10.08 11.09
N GLY A 63 5.18 -9.66 10.91
CA GLY A 63 4.50 -8.81 11.86
C GLY A 63 4.83 -7.31 11.75
N CYS A 64 5.59 -6.89 10.75
CA CYS A 64 5.94 -5.48 10.58
C CYS A 64 4.93 -4.66 9.77
N GLY A 65 3.79 -5.26 9.38
CA GLY A 65 2.74 -4.55 8.67
C GLY A 65 2.77 -4.66 7.14
N LYS A 66 3.66 -5.46 6.56
CA LYS A 66 3.73 -5.65 5.10
C LYS A 66 2.41 -6.12 4.50
N SER A 67 1.84 -7.16 5.07
CA SER A 67 0.57 -7.72 4.60
C SER A 67 -0.57 -6.73 4.78
N THR A 68 -0.56 -5.98 5.88
CA THR A 68 -1.55 -4.93 6.14
C THR A 68 -1.47 -3.86 5.05
N PHE A 69 -0.27 -3.40 4.74
CA PHE A 69 -0.09 -2.38 3.71
C PHE A 69 -0.56 -2.89 2.34
N ILE A 70 -0.18 -4.11 1.97
CA ILE A 70 -0.57 -4.69 0.68
C ILE A 70 -2.10 -4.73 0.53
N ARG A 71 -2.81 -5.08 1.61
CA ARG A 71 -4.27 -5.12 1.59
C ARG A 71 -4.93 -3.76 1.43
N THR A 72 -4.23 -2.67 1.74
CA THR A 72 -4.77 -1.32 1.50
C THR A 72 -4.79 -0.99 0.01
N LEU A 73 -3.92 -1.59 -0.80
CA LEU A 73 -3.75 -1.24 -2.20
C LEU A 73 -4.90 -1.71 -3.09
N ASN A 74 -5.73 -2.62 -2.63
CA ASN A 74 -6.92 -3.09 -3.38
C ASN A 74 -8.19 -3.06 -2.55
N ARG A 75 -8.21 -2.29 -1.48
CA ARG A 75 -9.36 -2.11 -0.58
C ARG A 75 -9.78 -3.35 0.21
N LEU A 76 -8.96 -4.39 0.25
CA LEU A 76 -9.27 -5.55 1.11
C LEU A 76 -9.26 -5.19 2.60
N HIS A 77 -8.49 -4.16 2.97
CA HIS A 77 -8.41 -3.68 4.35
C HIS A 77 -9.80 -3.28 4.91
N GLU A 78 -10.64 -2.66 4.09
CA GLU A 78 -11.96 -2.20 4.54
C GLU A 78 -12.93 -3.32 4.87
N LEU A 79 -12.64 -4.56 4.50
CA LEU A 79 -13.48 -5.72 4.84
C LEU A 79 -13.34 -6.12 6.31
N ILE A 80 -12.35 -5.59 7.00
CA ILE A 80 -12.15 -5.86 8.43
C ILE A 80 -12.90 -4.80 9.22
N PRO A 81 -13.90 -5.18 10.06
CA PRO A 81 -14.77 -4.19 10.72
C PRO A 81 -14.06 -3.18 11.61
N THR A 82 -12.93 -3.57 12.22
CA THR A 82 -12.16 -2.69 13.11
C THR A 82 -11.09 -1.89 12.39
N ALA A 83 -10.93 -2.10 11.08
CA ALA A 83 -9.88 -1.47 10.32
C ALA A 83 -10.24 -0.03 9.92
N ALA A 84 -9.24 0.85 9.97
CA ALA A 84 -9.38 2.22 9.53
C ALA A 84 -8.14 2.65 8.77
N LEU A 85 -8.29 3.60 7.88
CA LEU A 85 -7.21 4.11 7.05
C LEU A 85 -7.33 5.63 6.91
N ALA A 86 -6.21 6.31 7.02
CA ALA A 86 -6.09 7.73 6.71
C ALA A 86 -5.03 7.92 5.62
N GLY A 87 -5.09 9.02 4.91
CA GLY A 87 -4.22 9.27 3.77
C GLY A 87 -4.89 8.87 2.46
N GLU A 88 -4.10 8.78 1.41
CA GLU A 88 -4.61 8.49 0.07
C GLU A 88 -3.87 7.34 -0.58
N ILE A 89 -4.62 6.47 -1.27
CA ILE A 89 -4.04 5.47 -2.17
C ILE A 89 -4.54 5.82 -3.57
N LEU A 90 -3.61 6.18 -4.45
CA LEU A 90 -3.94 6.58 -5.82
C LEU A 90 -3.60 5.46 -6.79
N TYR A 91 -4.51 5.20 -7.72
CA TYR A 91 -4.29 4.32 -8.86
C TYR A 91 -4.50 5.15 -10.12
N GLU A 92 -3.45 5.29 -10.91
CA GLU A 92 -3.45 6.16 -12.09
C GLU A 92 -3.95 7.58 -11.77
N GLY A 93 -3.52 8.10 -10.60
CA GLY A 93 -3.87 9.44 -10.16
C GLY A 93 -5.23 9.60 -9.49
N LYS A 94 -5.99 8.52 -9.34
CA LYS A 94 -7.33 8.55 -8.76
C LYS A 94 -7.36 7.82 -7.42
N ASP A 95 -7.94 8.45 -6.41
CA ASP A 95 -8.08 7.85 -5.08
C ASP A 95 -9.02 6.64 -5.13
N ILE A 96 -8.48 5.46 -4.79
CA ILE A 96 -9.26 4.21 -4.84
C ILE A 96 -10.27 4.12 -3.68
N TYR A 97 -10.15 4.96 -2.65
CA TYR A 97 -11.09 5.00 -1.52
C TYR A 97 -12.16 6.06 -1.66
N ASP A 98 -12.22 6.74 -2.79
CA ASP A 98 -13.29 7.69 -3.08
C ASP A 98 -14.64 6.97 -3.00
N PRO A 99 -15.65 7.55 -2.31
CA PRO A 99 -16.98 6.93 -2.19
C PRO A 99 -17.66 6.62 -3.53
N GLU A 100 -17.31 7.32 -4.59
CA GLU A 100 -17.86 7.10 -5.93
C GLU A 100 -17.21 5.91 -6.65
N VAL A 101 -16.09 5.40 -6.13
CA VAL A 101 -15.37 4.28 -6.75
C VAL A 101 -15.97 2.96 -6.26
N ASP A 102 -16.30 2.08 -7.20
CA ASP A 102 -16.80 0.75 -6.90
C ASP A 102 -15.66 -0.15 -6.42
N PRO A 103 -15.70 -0.68 -5.19
CA PRO A 103 -14.66 -1.58 -4.69
C PRO A 103 -14.43 -2.80 -5.58
N VAL A 104 -15.48 -3.30 -6.23
CA VAL A 104 -15.37 -4.46 -7.12
C VAL A 104 -14.49 -4.14 -8.32
N HIS A 105 -14.61 -2.95 -8.90
CA HIS A 105 -13.75 -2.52 -10.00
C HIS A 105 -12.28 -2.47 -9.57
N ILE A 106 -12.00 -1.96 -8.37
CA ILE A 106 -10.63 -1.89 -7.86
C ILE A 106 -10.05 -3.29 -7.68
N ARG A 107 -10.82 -4.22 -7.11
CA ARG A 107 -10.34 -5.59 -6.88
C ARG A 107 -10.18 -6.39 -8.16
N LEU A 108 -10.93 -6.07 -9.21
CA LEU A 108 -10.74 -6.67 -10.53
C LEU A 108 -9.48 -6.12 -11.22
N ALA A 109 -9.20 -4.84 -11.04
CA ALA A 109 -8.02 -4.20 -11.62
C ALA A 109 -6.73 -4.56 -10.88
N ILE A 110 -6.81 -4.71 -9.56
CA ILE A 110 -5.66 -4.95 -8.70
C ILE A 110 -5.83 -6.29 -8.01
N GLY A 111 -5.29 -7.32 -8.60
CA GLY A 111 -5.35 -8.67 -8.04
C GLY A 111 -4.37 -8.87 -6.89
N MET A 112 -4.62 -9.89 -6.08
CA MET A 112 -3.77 -10.25 -4.97
C MET A 112 -3.53 -11.75 -4.93
N VAL A 113 -2.27 -12.12 -4.72
CA VAL A 113 -1.88 -13.53 -4.52
C VAL A 113 -1.52 -13.71 -3.06
N PHE A 114 -2.20 -14.64 -2.41
CA PHE A 114 -1.96 -14.93 -1.00
C PHE A 114 -0.83 -15.93 -0.84
N GLN A 115 -0.10 -15.83 0.26
CA GLN A 115 1.00 -16.73 0.58
C GLN A 115 0.53 -18.17 0.74
N LYS A 116 -0.68 -18.35 1.28
CA LYS A 116 -1.34 -19.64 1.41
C LYS A 116 -2.72 -19.54 0.80
N PRO A 117 -2.95 -20.25 -0.30
CA PRO A 117 -4.27 -20.25 -0.96
C PRO A 117 -5.34 -20.95 -0.10
#